data_e2c6a2e91c386d7d6bbc4c423b616ae3
#
_entry.id   e2c6a2e91c386d7d6bbc4c423b616ae3
#
_cell.length_a   1.000
_cell.length_b   1.000
_cell.length_c   1.000
_cell.angle_alpha   90.00
_cell.angle_beta   90.00
_cell.angle_gamma   90.00
#
_symmetry.space_group_name_H-M   'P 1'
#
loop_
_entity.id
_entity.type
_entity.pdbx_description
1 polymer ?
#
loop_
_entity_poly.entity_id
_entity_poly.type
_entity_poly.pdbx_seq_one_letter_code
_entity_poly.pdbx_strand_id
1 'polypeptide(L)'
;EMEIRELLNEYEFPGDDIPIIQGSALKAIEDPAGPWGDKIMELMDAVDKYIPDSQPEMDQASSIHTKFTAEVYMLDINEGGRDTGYFDGDRLQFYFKTTDVTGEIQLPIEIDMAMPGETLDITIELIQPIKITEEEPFIIRDDECTVGLGRVATIIE
;
A
#
# COMPACT_ATOMS: atom_id res chain seq x y z
N GLU A 1 -20.38 27.74 1.57
CA GLU A 1 -20.07 26.90 0.41
C GLU A 1 -18.94 27.51 -0.42
N MET A 2 -19.02 28.80 -0.82
CA MET A 2 -17.98 29.48 -1.61
C MET A 2 -16.60 29.42 -0.94
N GLU A 3 -16.52 29.73 0.34
CA GLU A 3 -15.25 29.68 1.10
C GLU A 3 -14.63 28.27 1.15
N ILE A 4 -15.48 27.23 1.18
CA ILE A 4 -15.01 25.83 1.14
C ILE A 4 -14.44 25.49 -0.23
N ARG A 5 -15.07 25.95 -1.32
CA ARG A 5 -14.57 25.75 -2.69
C ARG A 5 -13.26 26.49 -2.93
N GLU A 6 -13.16 27.73 -2.44
CA GLU A 6 -11.91 28.49 -2.51
C GLU A 6 -10.78 27.80 -1.75
N LEU A 7 -11.07 27.26 -0.55
CA LEU A 7 -10.09 26.51 0.25
C LEU A 7 -9.66 25.21 -0.47
N LEU A 8 -10.59 24.47 -1.06
CA LEU A 8 -10.27 23.27 -1.83
C LEU A 8 -9.38 23.60 -3.02
N ASN A 9 -9.67 24.67 -3.74
CA ASN A 9 -8.86 25.12 -4.87
C ASN A 9 -7.46 25.60 -4.42
N GLU A 10 -7.34 26.20 -3.24
CA GLU A 10 -6.05 26.60 -2.65
C GLU A 10 -5.15 25.37 -2.36
N TYR A 11 -5.77 24.24 -1.98
CA TYR A 11 -5.06 22.98 -1.75
C TYR A 11 -4.99 22.06 -2.98
N GLU A 12 -5.20 22.61 -4.18
CA GLU A 12 -5.12 21.90 -5.48
C GLU A 12 -6.17 20.78 -5.66
N PHE A 13 -7.27 20.81 -4.90
CA PHE A 13 -8.44 19.97 -5.16
C PHE A 13 -9.41 20.68 -6.12
N PRO A 14 -10.15 19.95 -6.97
CA PRO A 14 -11.10 20.57 -7.90
C PRO A 14 -12.37 21.05 -7.18
N GLY A 15 -12.25 22.14 -6.41
CA GLY A 15 -13.30 22.66 -5.53
C GLY A 15 -14.62 23.01 -6.24
N ASP A 16 -14.57 23.32 -7.53
CA ASP A 16 -15.76 23.62 -8.33
C ASP A 16 -16.53 22.36 -8.73
N ASP A 17 -15.84 21.23 -8.90
CA ASP A 17 -16.43 19.97 -9.37
C ASP A 17 -16.85 19.05 -8.22
N ILE A 18 -16.29 19.25 -7.02
CA ILE A 18 -16.60 18.41 -5.84
C ILE A 18 -18.05 18.65 -5.39
N PRO A 19 -18.88 17.60 -5.26
CA PRO A 19 -20.23 17.72 -4.73
C PRO A 19 -20.19 18.11 -3.25
N ILE A 20 -20.88 19.18 -2.87
CA ILE A 20 -21.00 19.65 -1.49
C ILE A 20 -22.43 19.45 -1.02
N ILE A 21 -22.64 18.54 -0.08
CA ILE A 21 -23.94 18.23 0.51
C ILE A 21 -24.03 18.88 1.89
N GLN A 22 -25.02 19.73 2.09
CA GLN A 22 -25.28 20.38 3.36
C GLN A 22 -26.28 19.57 4.16
N GLY A 23 -25.96 19.25 5.40
CA GLY A 23 -26.81 18.45 6.28
C GLY A 23 -26.53 18.66 7.76
N SER A 24 -27.36 18.07 8.60
CA SER A 24 -27.18 18.01 10.04
C SER A 24 -27.27 16.57 10.50
N ALA A 25 -26.14 15.99 10.87
CA ALA A 25 -26.05 14.62 11.36
C ALA A 25 -26.89 14.43 12.64
N LEU A 26 -26.88 15.40 13.56
CA LEU A 26 -27.68 15.33 14.79
C LEU A 26 -29.16 15.22 14.49
N LYS A 27 -29.70 16.08 13.62
CA LYS A 27 -31.13 16.06 13.24
C LYS A 27 -31.49 14.81 12.43
N ALA A 28 -30.58 14.26 11.67
CA ALA A 28 -30.78 13.01 10.95
C ALA A 28 -30.87 11.80 11.90
N ILE A 29 -30.16 11.83 13.03
CA ILE A 29 -30.26 10.81 14.09
C ILE A 29 -31.60 10.93 14.84
N GLU A 30 -32.05 12.16 15.12
CA GLU A 30 -33.32 12.42 15.82
C GLU A 30 -34.54 12.04 14.97
N ASP A 31 -34.48 12.28 13.66
CA ASP A 31 -35.54 11.94 12.70
C ASP A 31 -34.92 11.35 11.40
N PRO A 32 -34.64 10.03 11.39
CA PRO A 32 -34.02 9.37 10.22
C PRO A 32 -34.90 9.38 8.95
N ALA A 33 -36.20 9.47 9.11
CA ALA A 33 -37.15 9.51 8.00
C ALA A 33 -37.48 10.93 7.51
N GLY A 34 -36.88 11.94 8.14
CA GLY A 34 -37.11 13.35 7.82
C GLY A 34 -36.12 13.88 6.77
N PRO A 35 -36.25 15.16 6.43
CA PRO A 35 -35.46 15.76 5.33
C PRO A 35 -33.94 15.74 5.58
N TRP A 36 -33.50 15.57 6.82
CA TRP A 36 -32.08 15.45 7.15
C TRP A 36 -31.54 14.02 6.96
N GLY A 37 -32.42 13.01 7.13
CA GLY A 37 -32.11 11.63 6.73
C GLY A 37 -31.91 11.49 5.22
N ASP A 38 -32.79 12.14 4.44
CA ASP A 38 -32.67 12.19 2.98
C ASP A 38 -31.34 12.83 2.54
N LYS A 39 -30.83 13.83 3.27
CA LYS A 39 -29.52 14.44 3.00
C LYS A 39 -28.34 13.52 3.27
N ILE A 40 -28.46 12.58 4.21
CA ILE A 40 -27.45 11.55 4.41
C ILE A 40 -27.44 10.57 3.23
N MET A 41 -28.61 10.19 2.74
CA MET A 41 -28.70 9.32 1.54
C MET A 41 -28.14 10.02 0.30
N GLU A 42 -28.44 11.31 0.10
CA GLU A 42 -27.86 12.13 -0.96
C GLU A 42 -26.33 12.19 -0.89
N LEU A 43 -25.76 12.29 0.33
CA LEU A 43 -24.31 12.22 0.54
C LEU A 43 -23.73 10.87 0.12
N MET A 44 -24.37 9.77 0.50
CA MET A 44 -23.92 8.42 0.13
C MET A 44 -23.96 8.22 -1.39
N ASP A 45 -25.04 8.65 -2.03
CA ASP A 45 -25.16 8.63 -3.50
C ASP A 45 -24.09 9.49 -4.20
N ALA A 46 -23.72 10.61 -3.60
CA ALA A 46 -22.66 11.48 -4.13
C ALA A 46 -21.28 10.81 -3.97
N VAL A 47 -21.03 10.16 -2.83
CA VAL A 47 -19.79 9.37 -2.60
C VAL A 47 -19.67 8.27 -3.63
N ASP A 48 -20.71 7.47 -3.83
CA ASP A 48 -20.72 6.36 -4.79
C ASP A 48 -20.51 6.81 -6.26
N LYS A 49 -20.94 8.02 -6.59
CA LYS A 49 -20.80 8.55 -7.95
C LYS A 49 -19.50 9.31 -8.19
N TYR A 50 -19.01 10.01 -7.16
CA TYR A 50 -17.85 10.90 -7.30
C TYR A 50 -16.54 10.20 -6.99
N ILE A 51 -16.53 9.31 -5.99
CA ILE A 51 -15.37 8.48 -5.70
C ILE A 51 -15.48 7.26 -6.60
N PRO A 52 -14.65 7.14 -7.65
CA PRO A 52 -14.65 5.92 -8.43
C PRO A 52 -14.37 4.78 -7.45
N ASP A 53 -15.14 3.68 -7.59
CA ASP A 53 -14.75 2.44 -6.95
C ASP A 53 -13.25 2.30 -7.18
N SER A 54 -12.49 2.19 -6.12
CA SER A 54 -11.11 1.74 -6.22
C SER A 54 -11.18 0.30 -6.73
N GLN A 55 -11.48 0.18 -8.03
CA GLN A 55 -11.20 -1.06 -8.72
C GLN A 55 -9.69 -1.20 -8.53
N PRO A 56 -9.22 -2.28 -7.93
CA PRO A 56 -7.82 -2.59 -8.05
C PRO A 56 -7.56 -2.51 -9.56
N GLU A 57 -6.59 -1.70 -9.94
CA GLU A 57 -6.25 -1.46 -11.34
C GLU A 57 -6.18 -2.81 -12.05
N MET A 58 -7.29 -3.18 -12.71
CA MET A 58 -7.48 -4.47 -13.38
C MET A 58 -6.99 -4.38 -14.81
N ASP A 59 -5.99 -3.52 -15.08
CA ASP A 59 -5.43 -3.33 -16.40
C ASP A 59 -3.90 -3.28 -16.42
N GLN A 60 -3.28 -4.27 -15.81
CA GLN A 60 -2.06 -4.88 -16.34
C GLN A 60 -2.08 -6.31 -15.82
N ALA A 61 -1.91 -7.28 -16.71
CA ALA A 61 -2.00 -8.71 -16.45
C ALA A 61 -1.46 -9.06 -15.05
N SER A 62 -2.29 -8.94 -14.03
CA SER A 62 -1.94 -9.28 -12.65
C SER A 62 -1.95 -10.79 -12.54
N SER A 63 -0.91 -11.39 -13.08
CA SER A 63 -0.60 -12.78 -12.88
C SER A 63 -0.20 -12.99 -11.43
N ILE A 64 -0.51 -14.14 -10.92
CA ILE A 64 -0.14 -14.59 -9.58
C ILE A 64 1.27 -15.12 -9.67
N HIS A 65 2.17 -14.61 -8.83
CA HIS A 65 3.59 -14.94 -8.88
C HIS A 65 4.11 -15.42 -7.54
N THR A 66 5.15 -16.23 -7.58
CA THR A 66 5.84 -16.73 -6.39
C THR A 66 7.29 -16.30 -6.34
N LYS A 67 7.89 -15.90 -7.46
CA LYS A 67 9.31 -15.57 -7.53
C LYS A 67 9.57 -14.30 -8.33
N PHE A 68 10.34 -13.41 -7.73
CA PHE A 68 10.72 -12.13 -8.35
C PHE A 68 12.07 -11.63 -7.85
N THR A 69 12.71 -10.76 -8.62
CA THR A 69 13.85 -9.97 -8.15
C THR A 69 13.40 -8.63 -7.64
N ALA A 70 14.10 -8.11 -6.65
CA ALA A 70 13.79 -6.82 -6.05
C ALA A 70 15.06 -6.09 -5.64
N GLU A 71 15.05 -4.77 -5.81
CA GLU A 71 15.99 -3.89 -5.15
C GLU A 71 15.52 -3.65 -3.71
N VAL A 72 16.38 -3.97 -2.75
CA VAL A 72 16.04 -3.93 -1.32
C VAL A 72 17.08 -3.12 -0.57
N TYR A 73 16.61 -2.21 0.27
CA TYR A 73 17.38 -1.51 1.28
C TYR A 73 17.16 -2.17 2.64
N MET A 74 18.22 -2.71 3.24
CA MET A 74 18.18 -3.29 4.58
C MET A 74 18.39 -2.20 5.63
N LEU A 75 17.41 -2.01 6.53
CA LEU A 75 17.47 -0.99 7.56
C LEU A 75 18.58 -1.28 8.58
N ASP A 76 19.31 -0.25 8.97
CA ASP A 76 20.28 -0.35 10.05
C ASP A 76 19.61 -0.24 11.44
N ILE A 77 20.38 -0.46 12.51
CA ILE A 77 19.86 -0.43 13.88
C ILE A 77 19.34 0.95 14.29
N ASN A 78 19.87 2.03 13.73
CA ASN A 78 19.41 3.39 14.03
C ASN A 78 18.08 3.71 13.37
N GLU A 79 17.74 2.98 12.30
CA GLU A 79 16.50 3.09 11.55
C GLU A 79 15.42 2.12 12.05
N GLY A 80 15.72 1.31 13.06
CA GLY A 80 14.81 0.33 13.64
C GLY A 80 15.00 -1.08 13.11
N GLY A 81 16.00 -1.32 12.25
CA GLY A 81 16.42 -2.63 11.81
C GLY A 81 17.23 -3.39 12.87
N ARG A 82 17.90 -4.46 12.47
CA ARG A 82 18.78 -5.23 13.35
C ARG A 82 20.26 -4.96 13.01
N ASP A 83 21.15 -5.31 13.94
CA ASP A 83 22.61 -5.17 13.80
C ASP A 83 23.27 -6.38 13.11
N THR A 84 22.53 -7.45 12.90
CA THR A 84 23.01 -8.68 12.27
C THR A 84 22.58 -8.73 10.81
N GLY A 85 23.47 -9.22 9.94
CA GLY A 85 23.18 -9.42 8.54
C GLY A 85 22.18 -10.55 8.28
N TYR A 86 21.71 -10.62 7.04
CA TYR A 86 20.79 -11.63 6.54
C TYR A 86 21.53 -12.57 5.60
N PHE A 87 21.22 -13.86 5.72
CA PHE A 87 21.86 -14.91 4.93
C PHE A 87 20.93 -15.43 3.84
N ASP A 88 21.56 -16.06 2.85
CA ASP A 88 20.82 -16.80 1.83
C ASP A 88 19.94 -17.86 2.48
N GLY A 89 18.66 -17.90 2.10
CA GLY A 89 17.67 -18.80 2.67
C GLY A 89 16.94 -18.28 3.92
N ASP A 90 17.23 -17.08 4.40
CA ASP A 90 16.49 -16.49 5.53
C ASP A 90 15.03 -16.25 5.15
N ARG A 91 14.12 -16.62 6.09
CA ARG A 91 12.69 -16.47 5.92
C ARG A 91 12.19 -15.23 6.61
N LEU A 92 11.56 -14.35 5.82
CA LEU A 92 11.05 -13.06 6.26
C LEU A 92 9.60 -12.87 5.84
N GLN A 93 8.93 -11.89 6.41
CA GLN A 93 7.58 -11.49 6.05
C GLN A 93 7.62 -10.29 5.10
N PHE A 94 6.91 -10.40 3.99
CA PHE A 94 6.81 -9.37 2.96
C PHE A 94 5.41 -8.78 2.96
N TYR A 95 5.32 -7.49 3.19
CA TYR A 95 4.07 -6.72 3.24
C TYR A 95 3.91 -5.89 1.99
N PHE A 96 3.00 -6.29 1.13
CA PHE A 96 2.53 -5.53 -0.02
C PHE A 96 1.31 -4.70 0.37
N LYS A 97 0.84 -3.80 -0.50
CA LYS A 97 -0.31 -2.91 -0.21
C LYS A 97 -1.56 -3.65 0.29
N THR A 98 -1.81 -4.84 -0.21
CA THR A 98 -3.06 -5.58 -0.01
C THR A 98 -2.88 -6.92 0.68
N THR A 99 -1.64 -7.40 0.84
CA THR A 99 -1.37 -8.77 1.29
C THR A 99 -0.02 -8.85 1.99
N ASP A 100 0.05 -9.66 3.01
CA ASP A 100 1.29 -10.10 3.64
C ASP A 100 1.55 -11.57 3.33
N VAL A 101 2.80 -11.92 3.13
CA VAL A 101 3.23 -13.29 2.81
C VAL A 101 4.64 -13.56 3.31
N THR A 102 4.88 -14.77 3.75
CA THR A 102 6.23 -15.22 4.09
C THR A 102 6.96 -15.65 2.82
N GLY A 103 8.22 -15.30 2.73
CA GLY A 103 9.11 -15.72 1.64
C GLY A 103 10.53 -15.95 2.12
N GLU A 104 11.34 -16.50 1.25
CA GLU A 104 12.75 -16.78 1.44
C GLU A 104 13.56 -15.84 0.55
N ILE A 105 14.59 -15.22 1.11
CA ILE A 105 15.51 -14.40 0.34
C ILE A 105 16.60 -15.26 -0.26
N GLN A 106 16.95 -15.00 -1.51
CA GLN A 106 18.06 -15.63 -2.20
C GLN A 106 19.05 -14.54 -2.60
N LEU A 107 20.24 -14.60 -2.01
CA LEU A 107 21.29 -13.63 -2.29
C LEU A 107 22.05 -14.01 -3.58
N PRO A 108 22.60 -13.02 -4.31
CA PRO A 108 23.52 -13.29 -5.40
C PRO A 108 24.74 -14.11 -4.92
N ILE A 109 25.24 -14.99 -5.76
CA ILE A 109 26.39 -15.90 -5.45
C ILE A 109 27.64 -15.15 -4.94
N GLU A 110 27.75 -13.87 -5.28
CA GLU A 110 28.88 -13.02 -4.89
C GLU A 110 28.73 -12.40 -3.48
N ILE A 111 27.55 -12.55 -2.86
CA ILE A 111 27.21 -11.94 -1.57
C ILE A 111 26.88 -13.05 -0.58
N ASP A 112 27.74 -13.26 0.40
CA ASP A 112 27.52 -14.26 1.45
C ASP A 112 26.47 -13.79 2.49
N MET A 113 26.31 -12.49 2.67
CA MET A 113 25.45 -11.90 3.67
C MET A 113 25.05 -10.47 3.28
N ALA A 114 23.77 -10.14 3.40
CA ALA A 114 23.26 -8.77 3.23
C ALA A 114 23.44 -8.00 4.55
N MET A 115 24.21 -6.91 4.50
CA MET A 115 24.48 -6.10 5.70
C MET A 115 23.42 -5.03 5.91
N PRO A 116 23.08 -4.71 7.17
CA PRO A 116 22.25 -3.54 7.48
C PRO A 116 22.86 -2.24 6.92
N GLY A 117 22.00 -1.38 6.35
CA GLY A 117 22.40 -0.13 5.70
C GLY A 117 22.79 -0.27 4.23
N GLU A 118 22.72 -1.46 3.66
CA GLU A 118 23.06 -1.71 2.25
C GLU A 118 21.82 -1.80 1.37
N THR A 119 21.98 -1.36 0.12
CA THR A 119 21.01 -1.60 -0.96
C THR A 119 21.58 -2.69 -1.87
N LEU A 120 20.77 -3.70 -2.14
CA LEU A 120 21.18 -4.83 -2.97
C LEU A 120 20.00 -5.40 -3.76
N ASP A 121 20.32 -6.02 -4.89
CA ASP A 121 19.35 -6.78 -5.67
C ASP A 121 19.31 -8.22 -5.16
N ILE A 122 18.14 -8.65 -4.70
CA ILE A 122 17.92 -10.01 -4.21
C ILE A 122 16.79 -10.70 -4.99
N THR A 123 16.80 -12.02 -4.98
CA THR A 123 15.66 -12.80 -5.44
C THR A 123 14.82 -13.21 -4.24
N ILE A 124 13.53 -13.10 -4.35
CA ILE A 124 12.57 -13.46 -3.31
C ILE A 124 11.69 -14.57 -3.84
N GLU A 125 11.58 -15.65 -3.06
CA GLU A 125 10.68 -16.77 -3.34
C GLU A 125 9.62 -16.86 -2.24
N LEU A 126 8.37 -16.59 -2.62
CA LEU A 126 7.23 -16.56 -1.70
C LEU A 126 6.69 -17.97 -1.48
N ILE A 127 6.27 -18.29 -0.26
CA ILE A 127 5.64 -19.58 0.06
C ILE A 127 4.22 -19.73 -0.48
N GLN A 128 3.58 -18.63 -0.84
CA GLN A 128 2.24 -18.59 -1.44
C GLN A 128 2.21 -17.62 -2.61
N PRO A 129 1.53 -17.98 -3.69
CA PRO A 129 1.39 -17.09 -4.84
C PRO A 129 0.49 -15.91 -4.52
N ILE A 130 0.96 -14.71 -4.81
CA ILE A 130 0.22 -13.46 -4.63
C ILE A 130 0.25 -12.62 -5.90
N LYS A 131 -0.65 -11.65 -5.98
CA LYS A 131 -0.62 -10.66 -7.05
C LYS A 131 0.50 -9.67 -6.80
N ILE A 132 1.44 -9.60 -7.71
CA ILE A 132 2.58 -8.68 -7.67
C ILE A 132 2.67 -7.98 -9.02
N THR A 133 3.04 -6.71 -9.00
CA THR A 133 3.35 -5.93 -10.19
C THR A 133 4.80 -5.44 -10.17
N GLU A 134 5.38 -5.20 -11.34
CA GLU A 134 6.68 -4.56 -11.41
C GLU A 134 6.64 -3.15 -10.80
N GLU A 135 7.73 -2.73 -10.19
CA GLU A 135 7.87 -1.47 -9.45
C GLU A 135 7.00 -1.35 -8.18
N GLU A 136 6.29 -2.41 -7.78
CA GLU A 136 5.49 -2.38 -6.56
C GLU A 136 6.38 -2.30 -5.30
N PRO A 137 6.15 -1.33 -4.41
CA PRO A 137 6.88 -1.22 -3.16
C PRO A 137 6.36 -2.23 -2.13
N PHE A 138 7.27 -2.76 -1.33
CA PHE A 138 6.95 -3.65 -0.21
C PHE A 138 7.85 -3.39 0.99
N ILE A 139 7.39 -3.86 2.15
CA ILE A 139 8.12 -3.78 3.43
C ILE A 139 8.53 -5.18 3.83
N ILE A 140 9.75 -5.32 4.32
CA ILE A 140 10.27 -6.57 4.88
C ILE A 140 10.22 -6.48 6.40
N ARG A 141 9.68 -7.50 7.04
CA ARG A 141 9.64 -7.62 8.49
C ARG A 141 10.23 -8.95 8.95
N ASP A 142 10.90 -8.87 10.09
CA ASP A 142 11.39 -10.01 10.85
C ASP A 142 10.71 -9.94 12.22
N ASP A 143 9.82 -10.87 12.51
CA ASP A 143 8.89 -10.83 13.64
C ASP A 143 8.10 -9.50 13.70
N GLU A 144 8.31 -8.69 14.72
CA GLU A 144 7.61 -7.41 14.92
C GLU A 144 8.38 -6.19 14.37
N CYS A 145 9.63 -6.38 13.90
CA CYS A 145 10.49 -5.30 13.45
C CYS A 145 10.47 -5.14 11.93
N THR A 146 10.38 -3.91 11.45
CA THR A 146 10.64 -3.61 10.04
C THR A 146 12.15 -3.63 9.81
N VAL A 147 12.60 -4.47 8.90
CA VAL A 147 14.03 -4.72 8.68
C VAL A 147 14.51 -4.34 7.28
N GLY A 148 13.59 -4.02 6.39
CA GLY A 148 13.94 -3.60 5.05
C GLY A 148 12.76 -2.99 4.29
N LEU A 149 13.12 -2.28 3.23
CA LEU A 149 12.20 -1.70 2.26
C LEU A 149 12.63 -2.15 0.88
N GLY A 150 11.69 -2.57 0.04
CA GLY A 150 12.02 -3.04 -1.28
C GLY A 150 11.05 -2.58 -2.35
N ARG A 151 11.50 -2.75 -3.59
CA ARG A 151 10.68 -2.55 -4.79
C ARG A 151 10.90 -3.72 -5.73
N VAL A 152 9.83 -4.26 -6.26
CA VAL A 152 9.87 -5.33 -7.26
C VAL A 152 10.57 -4.82 -8.52
N ALA A 153 11.65 -5.46 -8.94
CA ALA A 153 12.38 -5.09 -10.15
C ALA A 153 11.89 -5.89 -11.36
N THR A 154 11.86 -7.21 -11.25
CA THR A 154 11.43 -8.10 -12.34
C THR A 154 10.75 -9.34 -11.79
N ILE A 155 9.64 -9.74 -12.38
CA ILE A 155 8.91 -10.95 -12.04
C ILE A 155 9.51 -12.13 -12.81
N ILE A 156 9.77 -13.25 -12.10
CA ILE A 156 10.40 -14.44 -12.68
C ILE A 156 9.35 -15.54 -12.90
N GLU A 157 8.49 -15.82 -11.86
CA GLU A 157 7.50 -16.92 -11.91
C GLU A 157 6.29 -16.63 -11.02
#